data_0ef4dfb058b1cbc3b0aa1179c8dca5bf
#
_entry.id   0ef4dfb058b1cbc3b0aa1179c8dca5bf
#
_cell.length_a   1.000
_cell.length_b   1.000
_cell.length_c   1.000
_cell.angle_alpha   90.00
_cell.angle_beta   90.00
_cell.angle_gamma   90.00
#
_symmetry.space_group_name_H-M   'P 1'
#
loop_
_entity.id
_entity.type
_entity.pdbx_description
1 polymer ?
#
loop_
_entity_poly.entity_id
_entity_poly.type
_entity_poly.pdbx_seq_one_letter_code
_entity_poly.pdbx_strand_id
1 'polypeptide(L)'
;MPKIVDKEERMQMILEKALEVFARVGYRDSNLSLIAEACSLSRPTVYQYFSDKKEIYYYAVKNVTSKMFERYSKIAFHEGEEDEIERLRLIVVDIFTYARENESTLSNLVEFILSEKKAGVDVYQAIRGRTA
;
A
#
# COMPACT_ATOMS: atom_id res chain seq x y z
N MET A 1 9.55 31.05 -9.17
CA MET A 1 8.15 30.78 -8.88
C MET A 1 8.04 29.61 -7.92
N PRO A 2 7.46 29.82 -6.73
CA PRO A 2 7.33 28.71 -5.80
C PRO A 2 6.41 27.65 -6.41
N LYS A 3 6.91 26.46 -6.48
CA LYS A 3 6.15 25.34 -7.00
C LYS A 3 5.08 24.96 -5.97
N ILE A 4 3.82 25.07 -6.36
CA ILE A 4 2.74 24.57 -5.52
C ILE A 4 2.81 23.06 -5.60
N VAL A 5 3.21 22.42 -4.50
CA VAL A 5 3.24 20.96 -4.45
C VAL A 5 1.81 20.50 -4.34
N ASP A 6 1.39 19.68 -5.28
CA ASP A 6 0.09 19.03 -5.24
C ASP A 6 0.02 18.19 -3.96
N LYS A 7 -1.01 18.42 -3.17
CA LYS A 7 -1.25 17.68 -1.92
C LYS A 7 -1.33 16.18 -2.16
N GLU A 8 -1.99 15.76 -3.22
CA GLU A 8 -2.10 14.34 -3.57
C GLU A 8 -0.76 13.73 -3.95
N GLU A 9 0.06 14.46 -4.72
CA GLU A 9 1.41 13.99 -5.07
C GLU A 9 2.26 13.78 -3.82
N ARG A 10 2.17 14.70 -2.87
CA ARG A 10 2.91 14.57 -1.62
C ARG A 10 2.42 13.40 -0.78
N MET A 11 1.11 13.21 -0.69
CA MET A 11 0.53 12.05 -0.01
C MET A 11 1.02 10.75 -0.63
N GLN A 12 1.00 10.65 -1.96
CA GLN A 12 1.48 9.46 -2.67
C GLN A 12 2.97 9.22 -2.40
N MET A 13 3.78 10.24 -2.42
CA MET A 13 5.20 10.13 -2.13
C MET A 13 5.45 9.62 -0.71
N ILE A 14 4.69 10.15 0.26
CA ILE A 14 4.78 9.70 1.66
C ILE A 14 4.41 8.22 1.76
N LEU A 15 3.32 7.81 1.11
CA LEU A 15 2.88 6.41 1.14
C LEU A 15 3.92 5.47 0.52
N GLU A 16 4.51 5.84 -0.60
CA GLU A 16 5.54 5.03 -1.26
C GLU A 16 6.79 4.88 -0.39
N LYS A 17 7.25 5.99 0.20
CA LYS A 17 8.41 5.97 1.10
C LYS A 17 8.11 5.20 2.38
N ALA A 18 6.90 5.32 2.91
CA ALA A 18 6.47 4.57 4.08
C ALA A 18 6.50 3.07 3.82
N LEU A 19 6.05 2.62 2.64
CA LEU A 19 6.12 1.20 2.28
C LEU A 19 7.56 0.71 2.23
N GLU A 20 8.49 1.51 1.72
CA GLU A 20 9.92 1.17 1.72
C GLU A 20 10.45 1.01 3.16
N VAL A 21 10.05 1.91 4.06
CA VAL A 21 10.43 1.84 5.47
C VAL A 21 9.86 0.59 6.12
N PHE A 22 8.57 0.33 5.91
CA PHE A 22 7.91 -0.87 6.45
C PHE A 22 8.55 -2.15 5.95
N ALA A 23 8.93 -2.20 4.66
CA ALA A 23 9.60 -3.37 4.08
C ALA A 23 10.99 -3.58 4.68
N ARG A 24 11.71 -2.49 4.97
CA ARG A 24 13.07 -2.55 5.49
C ARG A 24 13.14 -2.92 6.96
N VAL A 25 12.35 -2.26 7.80
CA VAL A 25 12.45 -2.41 9.27
C VAL A 25 11.24 -3.12 9.88
N GLY A 26 10.20 -3.39 9.10
CA GLY A 26 8.93 -3.95 9.58
C GLY A 26 8.00 -2.87 10.10
N TYR A 27 6.71 -3.18 10.10
CA TYR A 27 5.69 -2.25 10.59
C TYR A 27 5.91 -1.92 12.07
N ARG A 28 6.17 -2.95 12.87
CA ARG A 28 6.31 -2.83 14.32
C ARG A 28 7.42 -1.85 14.72
N ASP A 29 8.57 -1.94 14.07
CA ASP A 29 9.75 -1.15 14.40
C ASP A 29 9.84 0.17 13.65
N SER A 30 8.88 0.45 12.77
CA SER A 30 8.80 1.72 12.06
C SER A 30 8.15 2.79 12.92
N ASN A 31 8.44 4.04 12.61
CA ASN A 31 7.81 5.19 13.24
C ASN A 31 7.77 6.36 12.28
N LEU A 32 7.04 7.43 12.66
CA LEU A 32 6.89 8.60 11.79
C LEU A 32 8.21 9.34 11.56
N SER A 33 9.15 9.26 12.50
CA SER A 33 10.48 9.86 12.31
C SER A 33 11.23 9.20 11.16
N LEU A 34 11.21 7.87 11.09
CA LEU A 34 11.84 7.12 10.00
C LEU A 34 11.17 7.43 8.66
N ILE A 35 9.86 7.53 8.66
CA ILE A 35 9.10 7.84 7.45
C ILE A 35 9.40 9.27 6.97
N ALA A 36 9.40 10.23 7.89
CA ALA A 36 9.73 11.62 7.56
C ALA A 36 11.15 11.74 7.00
N GLU A 37 12.11 11.05 7.62
CA GLU A 37 13.48 11.01 7.13
C GLU A 37 13.57 10.45 5.71
N ALA A 38 12.88 9.36 5.44
CA ALA A 38 12.84 8.76 4.11
C ALA A 38 12.21 9.69 3.07
N CYS A 39 11.30 10.55 3.49
CA CYS A 39 10.63 11.55 2.63
C CYS A 39 11.41 12.85 2.50
N SER A 40 12.48 13.03 3.26
CA SER A 40 13.17 14.33 3.40
C SER A 40 12.23 15.43 3.88
N LEU A 41 11.33 15.08 4.78
CA LEU A 41 10.36 15.99 5.38
C LEU A 41 10.53 16.01 6.90
N SER A 42 10.02 17.07 7.55
CA SER A 42 9.94 17.10 9.00
C SER A 42 8.78 16.25 9.50
N ARG A 43 8.86 15.77 10.75
CA ARG A 43 7.73 15.06 11.38
C ARG A 43 6.43 15.88 11.36
N PRO A 44 6.45 17.16 11.76
CA PRO A 44 5.23 17.97 11.69
C PRO A 44 4.62 18.02 10.29
N THR A 45 5.43 18.04 9.24
CA THR A 45 4.92 18.04 7.87
C THR A 45 4.19 16.74 7.55
N VAL A 46 4.73 15.60 7.98
CA VAL A 46 4.06 14.30 7.78
C VAL A 46 2.75 14.26 8.56
N TYR A 47 2.72 14.78 9.80
CA TYR A 47 1.50 14.86 10.59
C TYR A 47 0.39 15.71 9.97
N GLN A 48 0.74 16.63 9.08
CA GLN A 48 -0.27 17.39 8.34
C GLN A 48 -1.08 16.52 7.39
N TYR A 49 -0.52 15.38 6.97
CA TYR A 49 -1.16 14.47 6.03
C TYR A 49 -1.75 13.23 6.69
N PHE A 50 -1.11 12.72 7.72
CA PHE A 50 -1.51 11.47 8.38
C PHE A 50 -1.37 11.61 9.89
N SER A 51 -2.34 11.12 10.62
CA SER A 51 -2.38 11.23 12.08
C SER A 51 -1.39 10.30 12.80
N ASP A 52 -1.14 9.11 12.24
CA ASP A 52 -0.24 8.12 12.83
C ASP A 52 0.23 7.12 11.77
N LYS A 53 1.14 6.23 12.17
CA LYS A 53 1.68 5.24 11.22
C LYS A 53 0.63 4.21 10.79
N LYS A 54 -0.33 3.93 11.63
CA LYS A 54 -1.41 3.00 11.33
C LYS A 54 -2.26 3.52 10.17
N GLU A 55 -2.59 4.81 10.19
CA GLU A 55 -3.31 5.46 9.10
C GLU A 55 -2.51 5.42 7.81
N ILE A 56 -1.22 5.72 7.89
CA ILE A 56 -0.33 5.62 6.73
C ILE A 56 -0.37 4.21 6.16
N TYR A 57 -0.30 3.20 7.02
CA TYR A 57 -0.29 1.80 6.59
C TYR A 57 -1.59 1.41 5.88
N TYR A 58 -2.73 1.80 6.44
CA TYR A 58 -4.03 1.55 5.81
C TYR A 58 -4.13 2.16 4.41
N TYR A 59 -3.72 3.41 4.26
CA TYR A 59 -3.74 4.07 2.95
C TYR A 59 -2.73 3.45 1.98
N ALA A 60 -1.56 3.07 2.47
CA ALA A 60 -0.55 2.41 1.65
C ALA A 60 -1.06 1.06 1.11
N VAL A 61 -1.68 0.26 1.97
CA VAL A 61 -2.28 -1.03 1.58
C VAL A 61 -3.40 -0.80 0.57
N LYS A 62 -4.26 0.16 0.83
CA LYS A 62 -5.35 0.49 -0.09
C LYS A 62 -4.81 0.90 -1.46
N ASN A 63 -3.77 1.72 -1.49
CA ASN A 63 -3.15 2.17 -2.72
C ASN A 63 -2.60 0.99 -3.54
N VAL A 64 -1.88 0.08 -2.88
CA VAL A 64 -1.32 -1.12 -3.54
C VAL A 64 -2.44 -2.03 -4.05
N THR A 65 -3.44 -2.31 -3.23
CA THR A 65 -4.55 -3.18 -3.63
C THR A 65 -5.39 -2.59 -4.74
N SER A 66 -5.58 -1.28 -4.76
CA SER A 66 -6.30 -0.59 -5.83
C SER A 66 -5.56 -0.71 -7.17
N LYS A 67 -4.24 -0.54 -7.15
CA LYS A 67 -3.41 -0.70 -8.35
C LYS A 67 -3.45 -2.14 -8.87
N MET A 68 -3.39 -3.12 -7.97
CA MET A 68 -3.50 -4.54 -8.33
C MET A 68 -4.87 -4.84 -8.94
N PHE A 69 -5.93 -4.34 -8.31
CA PHE A 69 -7.29 -4.54 -8.81
C PHE A 69 -7.44 -3.95 -10.22
N GLU A 70 -6.96 -2.73 -10.44
CA GLU A 70 -7.00 -2.09 -11.74
C GLU A 70 -6.26 -2.92 -12.80
N ARG A 71 -5.06 -3.40 -12.46
CA ARG A 71 -4.26 -4.24 -13.35
C ARG A 71 -4.96 -5.55 -13.71
N TYR A 72 -5.50 -6.25 -12.70
CA TYR A 72 -6.17 -7.53 -12.94
C TYR A 72 -7.49 -7.36 -13.66
N SER A 73 -8.20 -6.26 -13.44
CA SER A 73 -9.43 -5.95 -14.16
C SER A 73 -9.15 -5.76 -15.65
N LYS A 74 -8.06 -5.10 -16.01
CA LYS A 74 -7.66 -4.95 -17.40
C LYS A 74 -7.40 -6.30 -18.08
N ILE A 75 -6.75 -7.21 -17.38
CA ILE A 75 -6.50 -8.57 -17.90
C ILE A 75 -7.81 -9.33 -18.03
N ALA A 76 -8.66 -9.28 -16.99
CA ALA A 76 -9.91 -10.04 -16.93
C ALA A 76 -10.92 -9.61 -18.01
N PHE A 77 -10.96 -8.31 -18.30
CA PHE A 77 -11.94 -7.74 -19.24
C PHE A 77 -11.34 -7.35 -20.58
N HIS A 78 -10.12 -7.77 -20.84
CA HIS A 78 -9.47 -7.50 -22.13
C HIS A 78 -10.19 -8.26 -23.26
N GLU A 79 -10.57 -7.54 -24.31
CA GLU A 79 -11.13 -8.14 -25.53
C GLU A 79 -9.97 -8.61 -26.42
N GLY A 80 -9.53 -9.81 -26.16
CA GLY A 80 -8.45 -10.43 -26.92
C GLY A 80 -8.82 -11.83 -27.37
N GLU A 81 -7.90 -12.48 -28.07
CA GLU A 81 -8.09 -13.85 -28.55
C GLU A 81 -7.87 -14.89 -27.46
N GLU A 82 -7.33 -14.50 -26.30
CA GLU A 82 -7.11 -15.41 -25.20
C GLU A 82 -8.45 -15.85 -24.61
N ASP A 83 -8.56 -17.13 -24.28
CA ASP A 83 -9.75 -17.64 -23.59
C ASP A 83 -9.73 -17.26 -22.10
N GLU A 84 -10.83 -17.53 -21.41
CA GLU A 84 -11.00 -17.20 -20.01
C GLU A 84 -9.99 -17.91 -19.11
N ILE A 85 -9.63 -19.14 -19.45
CA ILE A 85 -8.65 -19.94 -18.69
C ILE A 85 -7.26 -19.29 -18.80
N GLU A 86 -6.89 -18.87 -20.00
CA GLU A 86 -5.61 -18.20 -20.21
C GLU A 86 -5.52 -16.87 -19.44
N ARG A 87 -6.61 -16.10 -19.41
CA ARG A 87 -6.67 -14.86 -18.62
C ARG A 87 -6.49 -15.15 -17.14
N LEU A 88 -7.17 -16.18 -16.63
CA LEU A 88 -7.02 -16.57 -15.24
C LEU A 88 -5.58 -17.00 -14.94
N ARG A 89 -4.98 -17.76 -15.84
CA ARG A 89 -3.58 -18.18 -15.70
C ARG A 89 -2.65 -16.97 -15.60
N LEU A 90 -2.83 -15.97 -16.45
CA LEU A 90 -2.02 -14.76 -16.44
C LEU A 90 -2.15 -14.00 -15.12
N ILE A 91 -3.36 -13.89 -14.59
CA ILE A 91 -3.61 -13.24 -13.29
C ILE A 91 -2.89 -13.98 -12.17
N VAL A 92 -3.02 -15.31 -12.12
CA VAL A 92 -2.40 -16.13 -11.09
C VAL A 92 -0.88 -16.03 -11.16
N VAL A 93 -0.29 -16.12 -12.34
CA VAL A 93 1.16 -15.98 -12.53
C VAL A 93 1.63 -14.60 -12.06
N ASP A 94 0.88 -13.56 -12.39
CA ASP A 94 1.23 -12.19 -11.99
C ASP A 94 1.18 -12.01 -10.48
N ILE A 95 0.17 -12.60 -9.81
CA ILE A 95 0.07 -12.56 -8.36
C ILE A 95 1.30 -13.23 -7.72
N PHE A 96 1.68 -14.42 -8.18
CA PHE A 96 2.86 -15.11 -7.65
C PHE A 96 4.16 -14.35 -7.92
N THR A 97 4.28 -13.73 -9.08
CA THR A 97 5.44 -12.92 -9.43
C THR A 97 5.55 -11.71 -8.49
N TYR A 98 4.43 -11.01 -8.28
CA TYR A 98 4.38 -9.89 -7.34
C TYR A 98 4.75 -10.33 -5.93
N ALA A 99 4.20 -11.46 -5.47
CA ALA A 99 4.46 -11.99 -4.15
C ALA A 99 5.97 -12.27 -3.95
N ARG A 100 6.60 -12.86 -4.95
CA ARG A 100 8.03 -13.18 -4.89
C ARG A 100 8.89 -11.91 -4.86
N GLU A 101 8.54 -10.91 -5.65
CA GLU A 101 9.28 -9.65 -5.73
C GLU A 101 9.06 -8.74 -4.52
N ASN A 102 7.97 -8.93 -3.78
CA ASN A 102 7.56 -8.06 -2.67
C ASN A 102 7.35 -8.85 -1.38
N GLU A 103 8.18 -9.85 -1.14
CA GLU A 103 8.06 -10.76 0.01
C GLU A 103 7.98 -10.02 1.35
N SER A 104 8.87 -9.05 1.58
CA SER A 104 8.89 -8.27 2.81
C SER A 104 7.60 -7.49 3.02
N THR A 105 7.10 -6.85 1.96
CA THR A 105 5.86 -6.08 2.00
C THR A 105 4.68 -6.97 2.36
N LEU A 106 4.58 -8.14 1.73
CA LEU A 106 3.50 -9.09 1.99
C LEU A 106 3.58 -9.69 3.39
N SER A 107 4.78 -10.02 3.85
CA SER A 107 5.01 -10.55 5.19
C SER A 107 4.56 -9.54 6.24
N ASN A 108 4.93 -8.28 6.08
CA ASN A 108 4.51 -7.20 6.98
C ASN A 108 3.01 -7.00 6.97
N LEU A 109 2.39 -7.11 5.80
CA LEU A 109 0.94 -6.99 5.66
C LEU A 109 0.22 -8.11 6.43
N VAL A 110 0.68 -9.35 6.30
CA VAL A 110 0.09 -10.48 7.01
C VAL A 110 0.24 -10.30 8.53
N GLU A 111 1.42 -9.91 9.00
CA GLU A 111 1.64 -9.63 10.42
C GLU A 111 0.71 -8.54 10.94
N PHE A 112 0.56 -7.46 10.17
CA PHE A 112 -0.33 -6.36 10.52
C PHE A 112 -1.78 -6.83 10.64
N ILE A 113 -2.27 -7.57 9.65
CA ILE A 113 -3.64 -8.08 9.63
C ILE A 113 -3.89 -8.98 10.85
N LEU A 114 -2.97 -9.88 11.15
CA LEU A 114 -3.10 -10.79 12.29
C LEU A 114 -3.06 -10.04 13.62
N SER A 115 -2.20 -9.04 13.75
CA SER A 115 -2.10 -8.21 14.94
C SER A 115 -3.41 -7.41 15.17
N GLU A 116 -3.95 -6.80 14.13
CA GLU A 116 -5.19 -6.05 14.22
C GLU A 116 -6.38 -6.95 14.54
N LYS A 117 -6.41 -8.16 13.96
CA LYS A 117 -7.45 -9.14 14.27
C LYS A 117 -7.45 -9.54 15.74
N LYS A 118 -6.27 -9.74 16.34
CA LYS A 118 -6.13 -10.01 17.77
C LYS A 118 -6.66 -8.87 18.64
N ALA A 119 -6.51 -7.63 18.16
CA ALA A 119 -7.02 -6.44 18.84
C ALA A 119 -8.51 -6.21 18.59
N GLY A 120 -9.18 -7.10 17.85
CA GLY A 120 -10.61 -7.00 17.56
C GLY A 120 -10.96 -6.08 16.39
N VAL A 121 -9.96 -5.69 15.61
CA VAL A 121 -10.16 -4.80 14.46
C VAL A 121 -10.35 -5.63 13.19
N ASP A 122 -11.40 -5.31 12.43
CA ASP A 122 -11.61 -5.85 11.10
C ASP A 122 -10.88 -4.97 10.09
N VAL A 123 -9.71 -5.43 9.66
CA VAL A 123 -8.83 -4.68 8.75
C VAL A 123 -9.50 -4.41 7.41
N TYR A 124 -10.26 -5.38 6.91
CA TYR A 124 -10.97 -5.22 5.64
C TYR A 124 -11.94 -4.03 5.70
N GLN A 125 -12.75 -3.97 6.76
CA GLN A 125 -13.69 -2.87 6.94
C GLN A 125 -12.98 -1.53 7.17
N ALA A 126 -11.89 -1.56 7.95
CA ALA A 126 -11.10 -0.35 8.21
C ALA A 126 -10.49 0.23 6.92
N ILE A 127 -9.95 -0.62 6.06
CA ILE A 127 -9.38 -0.19 4.77
C ILE A 127 -10.48 0.31 3.84
N ARG A 128 -11.59 -0.44 3.76
CA ARG A 128 -12.72 -0.07 2.92
C ARG A 128 -13.34 1.26 3.35
N GLY A 129 -13.43 1.49 4.64
CA GLY A 129 -13.97 2.73 5.19
C GLY A 129 -13.14 3.99 4.89
N ARG A 130 -11.90 3.82 4.44
CA ARG A 130 -11.01 4.91 4.06
C ARG A 130 -11.08 5.27 2.57
N THR A 131 -12.13 4.91 1.91
CA THR A 131 -12.39 5.35 0.54
C THR A 131 -12.68 6.84 0.56
N ALA A 132 -11.86 7.59 -0.06
CA ALA A 132 -12.12 9.00 -0.27
C ALA A 132 -13.26 9.16 -1.26
#